data_c3a720443caadb490983fb0f3922d2e3
#
_entry.id   c3a720443caadb490983fb0f3922d2e3
#
_cell.length_a   1.000
_cell.length_b   1.000
_cell.length_c   1.000
_cell.angle_alpha   90.00
_cell.angle_beta   90.00
_cell.angle_gamma   90.00
#
_symmetry.space_group_name_H-M   'P 1'
#
loop_
_entity.id
_entity.type
_entity.pdbx_description
1 polymer ?
#
loop_
_entity_poly.entity_id
_entity_poly.type
_entity_poly.pdbx_seq_one_letter_code
_entity_poly.pdbx_strand_id
1 'polypeptide(L)'
;MEISKRDGNTRPPYLPLENLYAGQEETVRTGHGTTDWFQIGKGVHQGCILSPCLFNFYAEYLMRNAGLEEAQAGIKITRRNINNLRYEDETTLMAESEEKLKSLLMKVKVKEESEKVGFKLNIQKMKIMASGPITSWQIDGETVETVAAFIFWVSKITADGDAA
;
A
#
# COMPACT_ATOMS: atom_id res chain seq x y z
N MET A 1 12.68 -9.90 1.27
CA MET A 1 13.58 -9.23 2.24
C MET A 1 14.93 -8.86 1.62
N GLU A 2 14.90 -8.34 0.42
CA GLU A 2 16.10 -7.88 -0.34
C GLU A 2 16.31 -6.37 -0.29
N ILE A 3 15.49 -5.65 0.48
CA ILE A 3 15.41 -4.18 0.48
C ILE A 3 16.68 -3.52 1.03
N SER A 4 17.44 -4.22 1.87
CA SER A 4 18.56 -3.64 2.63
C SER A 4 19.96 -3.95 2.06
N LYS A 5 20.08 -4.67 0.95
CA LYS A 5 21.39 -5.09 0.40
C LYS A 5 22.18 -3.99 -0.34
N ARG A 6 21.65 -2.75 -0.44
CA ARG A 6 22.24 -1.71 -1.30
C ARG A 6 23.21 -0.74 -0.63
N ASP A 7 23.24 -0.69 0.69
CA ASP A 7 24.16 0.22 1.40
C ASP A 7 25.37 -0.58 1.87
N GLY A 8 26.48 -0.40 1.20
CA GLY A 8 27.75 -1.10 1.37
C GLY A 8 28.42 -1.01 2.77
N ASN A 9 27.64 -1.10 3.83
CA ASN A 9 28.13 -1.11 5.21
C ASN A 9 28.35 -2.55 5.71
N THR A 10 29.40 -2.78 6.44
CA THR A 10 30.04 -4.05 6.79
C THR A 10 29.21 -5.04 7.63
N ARG A 11 28.00 -4.69 8.04
CA ARG A 11 26.93 -5.60 8.54
C ARG A 11 25.58 -5.09 8.07
N PRO A 12 24.91 -5.79 7.16
CA PRO A 12 23.62 -5.34 6.67
C PRO A 12 22.61 -5.27 7.81
N PRO A 13 21.90 -4.15 7.99
CA PRO A 13 20.96 -3.96 9.10
C PRO A 13 19.74 -4.91 9.07
N TYR A 14 19.59 -5.71 8.01
CA TYR A 14 18.52 -6.73 7.90
C TYR A 14 18.85 -8.02 8.68
N LEU A 15 20.13 -8.35 8.95
CA LEU A 15 20.48 -9.58 9.68
C LEU A 15 19.82 -9.69 11.07
N PRO A 16 19.76 -8.62 11.89
CA PRO A 16 19.02 -8.67 13.14
C PRO A 16 17.52 -8.89 12.94
N LEU A 17 16.93 -8.35 11.87
CA LEU A 17 15.52 -8.53 11.55
C LEU A 17 15.23 -9.95 11.05
N GLU A 18 16.10 -10.53 10.21
CA GLU A 18 15.98 -11.93 9.81
C GLU A 18 16.01 -12.85 11.02
N ASN A 19 16.94 -12.65 11.93
CA ASN A 19 17.04 -13.45 13.16
C ASN A 19 15.82 -13.26 14.08
N LEU A 20 15.25 -12.04 14.15
CA LEU A 20 14.07 -11.75 14.96
C LEU A 20 12.83 -12.50 14.44
N TYR A 21 12.70 -12.64 13.13
CA TYR A 21 11.52 -13.26 12.49
C TYR A 21 11.75 -14.70 12.02
N ALA A 22 12.98 -15.21 12.11
CA ALA A 22 13.28 -16.58 11.73
C ALA A 22 12.76 -17.59 12.78
N GLY A 23 12.03 -18.59 12.31
CA GLY A 23 11.57 -19.72 13.16
C GLY A 23 10.57 -19.32 14.24
N GLN A 24 9.84 -18.22 14.06
CA GLN A 24 8.77 -17.86 15.00
C GLN A 24 7.62 -18.86 14.91
N GLU A 25 7.16 -19.29 16.08
CA GLU A 25 6.00 -20.14 16.24
C GLU A 25 4.94 -19.42 17.09
N GLU A 26 3.69 -19.69 16.84
CA GLU A 26 2.58 -19.09 17.57
C GLU A 26 1.46 -20.10 17.86
N THR A 27 0.66 -19.81 18.88
CA THR A 27 -0.59 -20.51 19.18
C THR A 27 -1.72 -19.51 19.27
N VAL A 28 -2.92 -19.93 18.92
CA VAL A 28 -4.13 -19.10 19.02
C VAL A 28 -5.05 -19.66 20.09
N ARG A 29 -5.44 -18.82 21.04
CA ARG A 29 -6.44 -19.16 22.04
C ARG A 29 -7.84 -18.90 21.48
N THR A 30 -8.62 -19.95 21.36
CA THR A 30 -10.02 -19.89 20.90
C THR A 30 -10.98 -20.18 22.06
N GLY A 31 -12.27 -19.99 21.85
CA GLY A 31 -13.30 -20.40 22.84
C GLY A 31 -13.34 -21.90 23.13
N HIS A 32 -12.70 -22.74 22.31
CA HIS A 32 -12.65 -24.19 22.44
C HIS A 32 -11.29 -24.75 22.94
N GLY A 33 -10.34 -23.83 23.24
CA GLY A 33 -9.00 -24.20 23.69
C GLY A 33 -7.89 -23.48 22.94
N THR A 34 -6.66 -23.94 23.09
CA THR A 34 -5.48 -23.40 22.41
C THR A 34 -5.13 -24.34 21.25
N THR A 35 -4.77 -23.76 20.10
CA THR A 35 -4.29 -24.55 18.95
C THR A 35 -2.92 -25.15 19.25
N ASP A 36 -2.51 -26.14 18.45
CA ASP A 36 -1.12 -26.57 18.40
C ASP A 36 -0.22 -25.42 17.91
N TRP A 37 1.06 -25.51 18.23
CA TRP A 37 2.07 -24.55 17.74
C TRP A 37 2.20 -24.66 16.23
N PHE A 38 2.19 -23.53 15.55
CA PHE A 38 2.41 -23.47 14.11
C PHE A 38 3.45 -22.39 13.77
N GLN A 39 4.22 -22.66 12.73
CA GLN A 39 5.25 -21.73 12.28
C GLN A 39 4.65 -20.54 11.52
N ILE A 40 5.12 -19.33 11.85
CA ILE A 40 4.78 -18.11 11.11
C ILE A 40 5.69 -18.01 9.89
N GLY A 41 5.15 -18.32 8.71
CA GLY A 41 5.92 -18.27 7.47
C GLY A 41 6.01 -16.89 6.83
N LYS A 42 5.05 -16.00 7.10
CA LYS A 42 4.93 -14.66 6.48
C LYS A 42 4.19 -13.70 7.39
N GLY A 43 4.51 -12.41 7.23
CA GLY A 43 3.84 -11.33 7.94
C GLY A 43 4.66 -10.77 9.08
N VAL A 44 4.07 -9.84 9.81
CA VAL A 44 4.64 -9.21 11.00
C VAL A 44 3.61 -9.29 12.12
N HIS A 45 4.09 -9.44 13.35
CA HIS A 45 3.22 -9.59 14.51
C HIS A 45 2.44 -8.30 14.77
N GLN A 46 1.12 -8.39 14.84
CA GLN A 46 0.25 -7.27 15.16
C GLN A 46 0.50 -6.82 16.61
N GLY A 47 0.67 -5.51 16.82
CA GLY A 47 1.03 -4.95 18.14
C GLY A 47 2.54 -4.90 18.45
N CYS A 48 3.40 -5.45 17.60
CA CYS A 48 4.84 -5.25 17.72
C CYS A 48 5.23 -3.82 17.28
N ILE A 49 6.07 -3.15 18.06
CA ILE A 49 6.53 -1.77 17.77
C ILE A 49 7.26 -1.63 16.42
N LEU A 50 7.85 -2.70 15.90
CA LEU A 50 8.55 -2.72 14.63
C LEU A 50 7.62 -2.94 13.43
N SER A 51 6.43 -3.50 13.65
CA SER A 51 5.53 -3.88 12.56
C SER A 51 5.09 -2.70 11.68
N PRO A 52 4.71 -1.54 12.20
CA PRO A 52 4.39 -0.38 11.37
C PRO A 52 5.56 0.09 10.51
N CYS A 53 6.78 0.10 11.08
CA CYS A 53 7.97 0.49 10.34
C CYS A 53 8.28 -0.49 9.20
N LEU A 54 8.21 -1.80 9.46
CA LEU A 54 8.45 -2.83 8.45
C LEU A 54 7.40 -2.79 7.35
N PHE A 55 6.14 -2.56 7.72
CA PHE A 55 5.06 -2.37 6.75
C PHE A 55 5.30 -1.17 5.85
N ASN A 56 5.66 -0.01 6.42
CA ASN A 56 5.96 1.20 5.67
C ASN A 56 7.16 1.01 4.73
N PHE A 57 8.23 0.34 5.17
CA PHE A 57 9.35 0.00 4.31
C PHE A 57 8.94 -0.90 3.15
N TYR A 58 8.07 -1.86 3.42
CA TYR A 58 7.55 -2.76 2.40
C TYR A 58 6.68 -2.02 1.38
N ALA A 59 5.75 -1.19 1.83
CA ALA A 59 4.92 -0.36 0.98
C ALA A 59 5.75 0.60 0.12
N GLU A 60 6.78 1.21 0.71
CA GLU A 60 7.73 2.07 -0.02
C GLU A 60 8.48 1.30 -1.11
N TYR A 61 8.96 0.10 -0.79
CA TYR A 61 9.63 -0.77 -1.75
C TYR A 61 8.73 -1.10 -2.94
N LEU A 62 7.47 -1.49 -2.69
CA LEU A 62 6.51 -1.78 -3.76
C LEU A 62 6.27 -0.58 -4.66
N MET A 63 6.02 0.59 -4.10
CA MET A 63 5.71 1.79 -4.85
C MET A 63 6.90 2.30 -5.69
N ARG A 64 8.11 2.23 -5.15
CA ARG A 64 9.34 2.55 -5.92
C ARG A 64 9.53 1.60 -7.08
N ASN A 65 9.39 0.30 -6.83
CA ASN A 65 9.55 -0.71 -7.89
C ASN A 65 8.40 -0.70 -8.91
N ALA A 66 7.23 -0.15 -8.57
CA ALA A 66 6.15 0.10 -9.52
C ALA A 66 6.46 1.28 -10.48
N GLY A 67 7.58 2.00 -10.27
CA GLY A 67 7.98 3.12 -11.12
C GLY A 67 7.04 4.32 -11.03
N LEU A 68 6.37 4.50 -9.89
CA LEU A 68 5.47 5.64 -9.68
C LEU A 68 6.22 6.96 -9.59
N GLU A 69 7.44 6.95 -9.07
CA GLU A 69 8.29 8.16 -8.97
C GLU A 69 8.66 8.72 -10.34
N GLU A 70 8.85 7.85 -11.34
CA GLU A 70 9.18 8.21 -12.72
C GLU A 70 7.92 8.54 -13.55
N ALA A 71 6.73 8.25 -13.03
CA ALA A 71 5.49 8.50 -13.74
C ALA A 71 5.21 9.99 -13.82
N GLN A 72 5.09 10.54 -15.04
CA GLN A 72 4.63 11.91 -15.27
C GLN A 72 3.13 12.10 -14.91
N ALA A 73 2.46 11.04 -14.49
CA ALA A 73 1.11 11.09 -13.96
C ALA A 73 1.15 11.63 -12.53
N GLY A 74 0.20 12.49 -12.17
CA GLY A 74 0.12 13.10 -10.85
C GLY A 74 -0.45 14.51 -10.93
N ILE A 75 -0.63 15.13 -9.79
CA ILE A 75 -1.10 16.49 -9.65
C ILE A 75 0.11 17.37 -9.32
N LYS A 76 0.28 18.46 -10.02
CA LYS A 76 1.37 19.42 -9.76
C LYS A 76 1.00 20.37 -8.63
N ILE A 77 1.67 20.22 -7.49
CA ILE A 77 1.54 21.12 -6.35
C ILE A 77 2.90 21.79 -6.10
N THR A 78 2.95 23.11 -6.18
CA THR A 78 4.17 23.90 -5.90
C THR A 78 5.42 23.35 -6.63
N ARG A 79 5.33 23.09 -7.93
CA ARG A 79 6.39 22.52 -8.80
C ARG A 79 6.77 21.06 -8.50
N ARG A 80 6.11 20.38 -7.58
CA ARG A 80 6.29 18.95 -7.31
C ARG A 80 5.14 18.18 -7.95
N ASN A 81 5.46 17.05 -8.55
CA ASN A 81 4.47 16.13 -9.06
C ASN A 81 4.13 15.14 -7.93
N ILE A 82 2.88 15.16 -7.45
CA ILE A 82 2.39 14.26 -6.42
C ILE A 82 1.40 13.31 -7.07
N ASN A 83 1.74 12.04 -7.10
CA ASN A 83 0.93 10.99 -7.71
C ASN A 83 0.40 9.96 -6.69
N ASN A 84 0.93 9.97 -5.47
CA ASN A 84 0.44 9.14 -4.39
C ASN A 84 0.62 9.81 -3.03
N LEU A 85 -0.30 9.50 -2.11
CA LEU A 85 -0.18 9.79 -0.69
C LEU A 85 -0.37 8.47 0.06
N ARG A 86 0.38 8.26 1.13
CA ARG A 86 0.35 7.03 1.91
C ARG A 86 0.27 7.33 3.39
N TYR A 87 -0.59 6.62 4.06
CA TYR A 87 -0.70 6.61 5.49
C TYR A 87 -1.07 5.21 5.97
N GLU A 88 -0.20 4.58 6.73
CA GLU A 88 -0.33 3.17 7.14
C GLU A 88 -0.61 2.25 5.93
N ASP A 89 -1.73 1.55 5.91
CA ASP A 89 -2.20 0.69 4.83
C ASP A 89 -3.05 1.42 3.77
N GLU A 90 -3.38 2.68 4.01
CA GLU A 90 -4.13 3.51 3.06
C GLU A 90 -3.19 4.14 2.04
N THR A 91 -3.52 3.97 0.77
CA THR A 91 -2.82 4.61 -0.35
C THR A 91 -3.81 5.33 -1.23
N THR A 92 -3.58 6.62 -1.44
CA THR A 92 -4.34 7.42 -2.40
C THR A 92 -3.47 7.67 -3.64
N LEU A 93 -3.95 7.27 -4.80
CA LEU A 93 -3.33 7.61 -6.09
C LEU A 93 -4.00 8.85 -6.66
N MET A 94 -3.21 9.75 -7.23
CA MET A 94 -3.68 11.01 -7.79
C MET A 94 -3.18 11.18 -9.21
N ALA A 95 -4.06 11.67 -10.08
CA ALA A 95 -3.71 12.00 -11.47
C ALA A 95 -4.62 13.12 -12.00
N GLU A 96 -4.14 13.80 -13.04
CA GLU A 96 -4.87 14.86 -13.73
C GLU A 96 -5.96 14.33 -14.67
N SER A 97 -5.92 13.04 -15.04
CA SER A 97 -6.93 12.40 -15.89
C SER A 97 -7.19 10.95 -15.50
N GLU A 98 -8.33 10.45 -15.92
CA GLU A 98 -8.75 9.05 -15.69
C GLU A 98 -7.75 8.05 -16.29
N GLU A 99 -7.24 8.30 -17.51
CA GLU A 99 -6.29 7.42 -18.19
C GLU A 99 -4.96 7.35 -17.44
N LYS A 100 -4.48 8.50 -16.94
CA LYS A 100 -3.27 8.55 -16.13
C LYS A 100 -3.46 7.80 -14.81
N LEU A 101 -4.63 7.92 -14.17
CA LEU A 101 -4.94 7.22 -12.95
C LEU A 101 -5.01 5.70 -13.17
N LYS A 102 -5.66 5.25 -14.25
CA LYS A 102 -5.66 3.84 -14.66
C LYS A 102 -4.25 3.31 -14.88
N SER A 103 -3.41 4.08 -15.56
CA SER A 103 -2.01 3.69 -15.79
C SER A 103 -1.22 3.53 -14.49
N LEU A 104 -1.39 4.44 -13.52
CA LEU A 104 -0.75 4.31 -12.19
C LEU A 104 -1.22 3.06 -11.45
N LEU A 105 -2.53 2.83 -11.44
CA LEU A 105 -3.10 1.67 -10.76
C LEU A 105 -2.63 0.35 -11.37
N MET A 106 -2.58 0.26 -12.70
CA MET A 106 -2.08 -0.93 -13.39
C MET A 106 -0.60 -1.21 -13.08
N LYS A 107 0.24 -0.18 -12.95
CA LYS A 107 1.63 -0.34 -12.54
C LYS A 107 1.75 -0.96 -11.15
N VAL A 108 0.97 -0.48 -10.19
CA VAL A 108 0.94 -1.03 -8.83
C VAL A 108 0.49 -2.48 -8.85
N LYS A 109 -0.60 -2.78 -9.54
CA LYS A 109 -1.17 -4.12 -9.65
C LYS A 109 -0.21 -5.14 -10.29
N VAL A 110 0.40 -4.80 -11.42
CA VAL A 110 1.39 -5.66 -12.08
C VAL A 110 2.56 -5.97 -11.14
N LYS A 111 2.98 -5.00 -10.35
CA LYS A 111 4.07 -5.20 -9.39
C LYS A 111 3.66 -6.11 -8.23
N GLU A 112 2.47 -5.95 -7.67
CA GLU A 112 1.93 -6.85 -6.64
C GLU A 112 1.89 -8.31 -7.12
N GLU A 113 1.36 -8.53 -8.33
CA GLU A 113 1.28 -9.85 -8.93
C GLU A 113 2.66 -10.47 -9.18
N SER A 114 3.64 -9.67 -9.62
CA SER A 114 4.99 -10.14 -9.95
C SER A 114 5.81 -10.54 -8.74
N GLU A 115 5.60 -9.92 -7.59
CA GLU A 115 6.43 -10.14 -6.39
C GLU A 115 5.96 -11.31 -5.52
N LYS A 116 4.81 -11.92 -5.81
CA LYS A 116 4.21 -13.05 -5.02
C LYS A 116 4.12 -12.77 -3.50
N VAL A 117 4.08 -11.52 -3.12
CA VAL A 117 4.20 -11.11 -1.73
C VAL A 117 2.82 -10.74 -1.22
N GLY A 118 2.03 -11.65 -0.78
CA GLY A 118 0.84 -11.59 0.08
C GLY A 118 -0.02 -10.32 0.18
N PHE A 119 0.33 -9.25 -0.49
CA PHE A 119 -0.43 -8.01 -0.59
C PHE A 119 -1.34 -8.10 -1.82
N LYS A 120 -2.62 -7.85 -1.63
CA LYS A 120 -3.59 -7.77 -2.75
C LYS A 120 -4.37 -6.47 -2.59
N LEU A 121 -4.50 -5.73 -3.69
CA LEU A 121 -5.43 -4.61 -3.77
C LEU A 121 -6.84 -5.09 -3.45
N ASN A 122 -7.46 -4.49 -2.47
CA ASN A 122 -8.84 -4.79 -2.13
C ASN A 122 -9.76 -3.89 -2.95
N ILE A 123 -10.18 -4.34 -4.13
CA ILE A 123 -11.01 -3.57 -5.06
C ILE A 123 -12.34 -3.15 -4.41
N GLN A 124 -12.92 -3.98 -3.56
CA GLN A 124 -14.18 -3.68 -2.87
C GLN A 124 -14.07 -2.52 -1.87
N LYS A 125 -12.86 -2.26 -1.35
CA LYS A 125 -12.60 -1.11 -0.47
C LYS A 125 -12.12 0.12 -1.23
N MET A 126 -11.80 -0.02 -2.51
CA MET A 126 -11.34 1.12 -3.31
C MET A 126 -12.48 2.08 -3.58
N LYS A 127 -12.14 3.36 -3.55
CA LYS A 127 -13.05 4.46 -3.88
C LYS A 127 -12.36 5.39 -4.87
N ILE A 128 -13.15 5.95 -5.77
CA ILE A 128 -12.66 6.94 -6.72
C ILE A 128 -13.40 8.27 -6.53
N MET A 129 -12.66 9.34 -6.57
CA MET A 129 -13.18 10.69 -6.52
C MET A 129 -12.61 11.52 -7.66
N ALA A 130 -13.42 12.35 -8.28
CA ALA A 130 -12.98 13.32 -9.27
C ALA A 130 -13.73 14.64 -9.16
N SER A 131 -13.09 15.70 -9.61
CA SER A 131 -13.67 17.04 -9.70
C SER A 131 -14.66 17.20 -10.86
N GLY A 132 -14.85 16.20 -11.70
CA GLY A 132 -15.77 16.20 -12.85
C GLY A 132 -16.60 14.91 -12.90
N PRO A 133 -17.54 14.83 -13.86
CA PRO A 133 -18.38 13.65 -14.00
C PRO A 133 -17.50 12.44 -14.39
N ILE A 134 -17.53 11.41 -13.57
CA ILE A 134 -16.96 10.10 -13.87
C ILE A 134 -18.07 9.15 -14.25
N THR A 135 -17.92 8.46 -15.38
CA THR A 135 -18.67 7.27 -15.71
C THR A 135 -18.15 6.09 -14.89
N SER A 136 -18.95 5.03 -14.73
CA SER A 136 -18.60 3.87 -13.91
C SER A 136 -17.18 3.36 -14.19
N TRP A 137 -16.38 3.19 -13.12
CA TRP A 137 -15.03 2.66 -13.20
C TRP A 137 -15.02 1.17 -12.87
N GLN A 138 -14.37 0.38 -13.69
CA GLN A 138 -14.23 -1.05 -13.48
C GLN A 138 -12.78 -1.48 -13.45
N ILE A 139 -12.45 -2.34 -12.49
CA ILE A 139 -11.16 -3.01 -12.35
C ILE A 139 -11.44 -4.51 -12.26
N ASP A 140 -10.86 -5.29 -13.17
CA ASP A 140 -11.07 -6.76 -13.25
C ASP A 140 -12.54 -7.19 -13.29
N GLY A 141 -13.40 -6.36 -13.90
CA GLY A 141 -14.85 -6.62 -13.97
C GLY A 141 -15.63 -6.19 -12.72
N GLU A 142 -14.96 -5.76 -11.65
CA GLU A 142 -15.62 -5.20 -10.47
C GLU A 142 -15.76 -3.68 -10.60
N THR A 143 -16.93 -3.16 -10.21
CA THR A 143 -17.20 -1.71 -10.24
C THR A 143 -16.64 -1.06 -9.00
N VAL A 144 -15.84 -0.01 -9.19
CA VAL A 144 -15.29 0.81 -8.09
C VAL A 144 -16.32 1.87 -7.70
N GLU A 145 -16.54 2.03 -6.39
CA GLU A 145 -17.45 3.02 -5.84
C GLU A 145 -16.96 4.45 -6.14
N THR A 146 -17.82 5.28 -6.72
CA THR A 146 -17.55 6.70 -6.92
C THR A 146 -18.11 7.49 -5.73
N VAL A 147 -17.28 8.33 -5.11
CA VAL A 147 -17.63 9.11 -3.93
C VAL A 147 -17.42 10.61 -4.15
N ALA A 148 -18.26 11.43 -3.55
CA ALA A 148 -18.12 12.90 -3.56
C ALA A 148 -17.13 13.41 -2.52
N ALA A 149 -16.84 12.61 -1.51
CA ALA A 149 -15.88 12.91 -0.46
C ALA A 149 -15.30 11.65 0.13
N PHE A 150 -14.08 11.71 0.67
CA PHE A 150 -13.49 10.66 1.47
C PHE A 150 -12.70 11.25 2.64
N ILE A 151 -12.45 10.42 3.64
CA ILE A 151 -11.58 10.78 4.75
C ILE A 151 -10.23 10.15 4.51
N PHE A 152 -9.19 10.99 4.45
CA PHE A 152 -7.82 10.55 4.43
C PHE A 152 -7.15 11.01 5.73
N TRP A 153 -6.70 10.04 6.51
CA TRP A 153 -6.22 10.24 7.86
C TRP A 153 -7.34 10.84 8.74
N VAL A 154 -7.32 12.10 9.11
CA VAL A 154 -8.36 12.78 9.89
C VAL A 154 -9.05 13.93 9.12
N SER A 155 -8.67 14.12 7.86
CA SER A 155 -9.15 15.21 7.03
C SER A 155 -10.17 14.72 6.01
N LYS A 156 -11.32 15.37 5.95
CA LYS A 156 -12.30 15.15 4.88
C LYS A 156 -11.85 15.90 3.64
N ILE A 157 -11.72 15.19 2.53
CA ILE A 157 -11.43 15.75 1.22
C ILE A 157 -12.67 15.61 0.36
N THR A 158 -13.06 16.67 -0.33
CA THR A 158 -14.25 16.73 -1.17
C THR A 158 -13.87 16.96 -2.63
N ALA A 159 -14.75 16.55 -3.56
CA ALA A 159 -14.50 16.63 -5.00
C ALA A 159 -14.43 18.09 -5.52
N ASP A 160 -14.99 19.04 -4.81
CA ASP A 160 -14.93 20.48 -5.07
C ASP A 160 -13.71 21.18 -4.48
N GLY A 161 -12.86 20.43 -3.77
CA GLY A 161 -11.59 20.90 -3.23
C GLY A 161 -11.66 21.50 -1.84
N ASP A 162 -12.81 21.47 -1.18
CA ASP A 162 -12.93 21.87 0.22
C ASP A 162 -12.34 20.79 1.13
N ALA A 163 -11.46 21.19 2.03
CA ALA A 163 -10.94 20.36 3.09
C ALA A 163 -11.43 20.89 4.45
N ALA A 164 -12.05 20.04 5.24
CA ALA A 164 -12.53 20.36 6.59
C ALA A 164 -11.93 19.40 7.62
#